data_d9a5b2f7b6c86774763dc8f4ebc58738
#
_entry.id   d9a5b2f7b6c86774763dc8f4ebc58738
#
_cell.length_a   1.000
_cell.length_b   1.000
_cell.length_c   1.000
_cell.angle_alpha   90.00
_cell.angle_beta   90.00
_cell.angle_gamma   90.00
#
_symmetry.space_group_name_H-M   'P 1'
#
loop_
_entity.id
_entity.type
_entity.pdbx_description
1 polymer ?
#
loop_
_entity_poly.entity_id
_entity_poly.type
_entity_poly.pdbx_seq_one_letter_code
_entity_poly.pdbx_strand_id
1 'polypeptide(L)'
;MQIGLLVAVLGVSGCGPGQAGAAAIVGQERIPVAQVESEVRQVLAEREELGVPPASPVDATKHVLNNILTSRVIRATAEELHVTVSKGEVDRLRGQFQQQAGPEGLKRELAASFVPAAQADRIIADTLLLQKLNKRYGGAEAALAQQQGGVAPKVRSLLQQTAQRLDIEVSPRYGEFDARELSLVDAVEDYLTPDQGGLGGAVPGQP
;
A
#
# COMPACT_ATOMS: atom_id res chain seq x y z
N MET A 1 -22.81 -60.32 -9.45
CA MET A 1 -21.43 -59.84 -9.32
C MET A 1 -21.43 -58.35 -9.64
N GLN A 2 -21.44 -57.51 -8.61
CA GLN A 2 -21.34 -56.05 -8.74
C GLN A 2 -19.93 -55.62 -8.36
N ILE A 3 -19.22 -55.06 -9.35
CA ILE A 3 -17.87 -54.53 -9.14
C ILE A 3 -18.03 -53.07 -8.79
N GLY A 4 -17.77 -52.74 -7.51
CA GLY A 4 -17.75 -51.37 -7.02
C GLY A 4 -16.46 -50.64 -7.46
N LEU A 5 -16.60 -49.58 -8.22
CA LEU A 5 -15.50 -48.69 -8.63
C LEU A 5 -15.24 -47.67 -7.53
N LEU A 6 -14.11 -47.82 -6.80
CA LEU A 6 -13.66 -46.90 -5.77
C LEU A 6 -12.90 -45.75 -6.46
N VAL A 7 -13.52 -44.57 -6.56
CA VAL A 7 -12.86 -43.37 -7.06
C VAL A 7 -12.14 -42.71 -5.87
N ALA A 8 -10.82 -42.83 -5.84
CA ALA A 8 -9.95 -42.06 -4.91
C ALA A 8 -9.81 -40.61 -5.40
N VAL A 9 -10.47 -39.69 -4.71
CA VAL A 9 -10.28 -38.24 -4.91
C VAL A 9 -8.97 -37.85 -4.22
N LEU A 10 -7.91 -37.71 -5.00
CA LEU A 10 -6.66 -37.07 -4.56
C LEU A 10 -6.93 -35.58 -4.39
N GLY A 11 -7.04 -35.16 -3.14
CA GLY A 11 -7.07 -33.74 -2.77
C GLY A 11 -5.73 -33.07 -3.12
N VAL A 12 -5.68 -32.40 -4.26
CA VAL A 12 -4.58 -31.49 -4.59
C VAL A 12 -4.75 -30.25 -3.69
N SER A 13 -4.03 -30.21 -2.55
CA SER A 13 -3.81 -28.99 -1.80
C SER A 13 -2.96 -28.07 -2.67
N GLY A 14 -3.61 -27.36 -3.60
CA GLY A 14 -2.96 -26.41 -4.50
C GLY A 14 -2.51 -25.20 -3.72
N CYS A 15 -1.23 -24.88 -3.77
CA CYS A 15 -0.76 -23.49 -3.69
C CYS A 15 -1.64 -22.70 -4.66
N GLY A 16 -2.46 -21.77 -4.13
CA GLY A 16 -3.49 -21.11 -4.91
C GLY A 16 -2.90 -20.42 -6.15
N PRO A 17 -3.48 -20.57 -7.34
CA PRO A 17 -3.03 -19.90 -8.56
C PRO A 17 -3.16 -18.37 -8.49
N GLY A 18 -3.66 -17.81 -7.37
CA GLY A 18 -3.86 -16.38 -7.19
C GLY A 18 -2.58 -15.56 -7.00
N GLN A 19 -1.51 -16.13 -6.43
CA GLN A 19 -0.31 -15.35 -6.09
C GLN A 19 0.74 -15.26 -7.21
N ALA A 20 0.74 -16.16 -8.18
CA ALA A 20 1.73 -16.13 -9.27
C ALA A 20 1.64 -14.83 -10.07
N GLY A 21 2.68 -13.96 -10.00
CA GLY A 21 2.75 -12.67 -10.71
C GLY A 21 1.90 -11.54 -10.07
N ALA A 22 1.41 -11.70 -8.83
CA ALA A 22 0.86 -10.60 -8.04
C ALA A 22 1.96 -9.95 -7.19
N ALA A 23 1.96 -8.61 -7.13
CA ALA A 23 2.74 -7.86 -6.16
C ALA A 23 2.01 -7.82 -4.80
N ALA A 24 0.69 -7.71 -4.84
CA ALA A 24 -0.17 -7.82 -3.68
C ALA A 24 -1.58 -8.26 -4.09
N ILE A 25 -2.36 -8.73 -3.10
CA ILE A 25 -3.80 -9.00 -3.20
C ILE A 25 -4.47 -8.18 -2.11
N VAL A 26 -5.54 -7.47 -2.45
CA VAL A 26 -6.33 -6.65 -1.52
C VAL A 26 -7.76 -7.16 -1.56
N GLY A 27 -8.14 -8.00 -0.61
CA GLY A 27 -9.40 -8.75 -0.66
C GLY A 27 -9.46 -9.64 -1.91
N GLN A 28 -10.30 -9.28 -2.87
CA GLN A 28 -10.42 -10.02 -4.14
C GLN A 28 -9.66 -9.36 -5.30
N GLU A 29 -9.11 -8.17 -5.09
CA GLU A 29 -8.43 -7.43 -6.15
C GLU A 29 -6.94 -7.76 -6.16
N ARG A 30 -6.45 -8.15 -7.33
CA ARG A 30 -5.04 -8.46 -7.58
C ARG A 30 -4.32 -7.22 -8.12
N ILE A 31 -3.18 -6.89 -7.52
CA ILE A 31 -2.23 -5.89 -8.01
C ILE A 31 -1.11 -6.65 -8.75
N PRO A 32 -1.07 -6.60 -10.10
CA PRO A 32 -0.05 -7.32 -10.85
C PRO A 32 1.34 -6.72 -10.65
N VAL A 33 2.37 -7.57 -10.62
CA VAL A 33 3.78 -7.13 -10.65
C VAL A 33 4.05 -6.18 -11.81
N ALA A 34 3.54 -6.50 -13.00
CA ALA A 34 3.72 -5.68 -14.18
C ALA A 34 3.19 -4.25 -14.04
N GLN A 35 2.10 -4.05 -13.27
CA GLN A 35 1.59 -2.72 -12.96
C GLN A 35 2.61 -1.94 -12.10
N VAL A 36 3.08 -2.53 -11.00
CA VAL A 36 4.06 -1.89 -10.10
C VAL A 36 5.33 -1.54 -10.86
N GLU A 37 5.89 -2.49 -11.64
CA GLU A 37 7.08 -2.25 -12.45
C GLU A 37 6.88 -1.16 -13.51
N SER A 38 5.70 -1.07 -14.11
CA SER A 38 5.38 -0.01 -15.07
C SER A 38 5.34 1.36 -14.38
N GLU A 39 4.66 1.47 -13.23
CA GLU A 39 4.59 2.72 -12.47
C GLU A 39 5.98 3.14 -11.94
N VAL A 40 6.81 2.18 -11.51
CA VAL A 40 8.21 2.44 -11.09
C VAL A 40 9.04 3.00 -12.24
N ARG A 41 9.00 2.37 -13.43
CA ARG A 41 9.75 2.89 -14.59
C ARG A 41 9.31 4.30 -14.96
N GLN A 42 8.01 4.57 -14.96
CA GLN A 42 7.46 5.89 -15.28
C GLN A 42 7.95 6.94 -14.28
N VAL A 43 7.79 6.68 -12.99
CA VAL A 43 8.16 7.68 -11.97
C VAL A 43 9.66 7.92 -11.91
N LEU A 44 10.50 6.91 -12.13
CA LEU A 44 11.95 7.10 -12.16
C LEU A 44 12.38 7.96 -13.36
N ALA A 45 11.78 7.74 -14.53
CA ALA A 45 12.03 8.58 -15.71
C ALA A 45 11.54 10.03 -15.49
N GLU A 46 10.36 10.22 -14.92
CA GLU A 46 9.82 11.54 -14.58
C GLU A 46 10.70 12.27 -13.54
N ARG A 47 11.24 11.55 -12.54
CA ARG A 47 12.17 12.11 -11.54
C ARG A 47 13.44 12.64 -12.20
N GLU A 48 14.01 11.90 -13.14
CA GLU A 48 15.19 12.31 -13.89
C GLU A 48 14.89 13.55 -14.76
N GLU A 49 13.80 13.53 -15.53
CA GLU A 49 13.37 14.63 -16.41
C GLU A 49 13.11 15.93 -15.63
N LEU A 50 12.49 15.82 -14.45
CA LEU A 50 12.08 16.98 -13.64
C LEU A 50 13.14 17.43 -12.62
N GLY A 51 14.32 16.82 -12.60
CA GLY A 51 15.39 17.15 -11.67
C GLY A 51 15.04 16.86 -10.19
N VAL A 52 14.20 15.85 -9.95
CA VAL A 52 13.93 15.34 -8.60
C VAL A 52 15.09 14.44 -8.19
N PRO A 53 15.55 14.47 -6.92
CA PRO A 53 16.65 13.63 -6.48
C PRO A 53 16.50 12.17 -6.88
N PRO A 54 17.57 11.49 -7.36
CA PRO A 54 17.50 10.10 -7.78
C PRO A 54 17.10 9.18 -6.64
N ALA A 55 16.46 8.08 -6.96
CA ALA A 55 16.09 7.04 -6.01
C ALA A 55 16.47 5.67 -6.57
N SER A 56 16.73 4.70 -5.68
CA SER A 56 16.97 3.34 -6.12
C SER A 56 15.68 2.70 -6.66
N PRO A 57 15.77 1.78 -7.63
CA PRO A 57 14.60 1.03 -8.08
C PRO A 57 13.90 0.25 -6.94
N VAL A 58 14.65 -0.19 -5.93
CA VAL A 58 14.11 -0.90 -4.77
C VAL A 58 13.25 0.03 -3.93
N ASP A 59 13.76 1.22 -3.58
CA ASP A 59 13.01 2.22 -2.82
C ASP A 59 11.78 2.69 -3.60
N ALA A 60 11.95 2.98 -4.90
CA ALA A 60 10.85 3.37 -5.77
C ALA A 60 9.75 2.30 -5.80
N THR A 61 10.12 1.01 -5.84
CA THR A 61 9.15 -0.10 -5.83
C THR A 61 8.36 -0.13 -4.52
N LYS A 62 9.03 -0.01 -3.37
CA LYS A 62 8.37 0.04 -2.06
C LYS A 62 7.39 1.23 -1.98
N HIS A 63 7.82 2.41 -2.37
CA HIS A 63 6.97 3.61 -2.33
C HIS A 63 5.77 3.51 -3.29
N VAL A 64 5.98 3.08 -4.53
CA VAL A 64 4.90 2.90 -5.52
C VAL A 64 3.87 1.89 -5.01
N LEU A 65 4.33 0.72 -4.54
CA LEU A 65 3.42 -0.30 -4.02
C LEU A 65 2.67 0.21 -2.79
N ASN A 66 3.36 0.87 -1.86
CA ASN A 66 2.73 1.49 -0.69
C ASN A 66 1.65 2.51 -1.09
N ASN A 67 1.90 3.37 -2.07
CA ASN A 67 0.93 4.32 -2.58
C ASN A 67 -0.31 3.62 -3.17
N ILE A 68 -0.12 2.51 -3.89
CA ILE A 68 -1.23 1.73 -4.43
C ILE A 68 -2.06 1.12 -3.29
N LEU A 69 -1.42 0.46 -2.32
CA LEU A 69 -2.10 -0.18 -1.19
C LEU A 69 -2.88 0.83 -0.33
N THR A 70 -2.23 1.93 0.04
CA THR A 70 -2.87 3.01 0.82
C THR A 70 -4.06 3.62 0.08
N SER A 71 -3.95 3.82 -1.24
CA SER A 71 -5.07 4.26 -2.09
C SER A 71 -6.26 3.29 -2.01
N ARG A 72 -6.03 1.97 -2.00
CA ARG A 72 -7.09 0.96 -1.87
C ARG A 72 -7.79 1.05 -0.51
N VAL A 73 -7.03 1.20 0.57
CA VAL A 73 -7.60 1.37 1.91
C VAL A 73 -8.45 2.64 2.00
N ILE A 74 -7.96 3.78 1.49
CA ILE A 74 -8.70 5.05 1.49
C ILE A 74 -10.03 4.90 0.75
N ARG A 75 -10.01 4.31 -0.43
CA ARG A 75 -11.20 4.13 -1.28
C ARG A 75 -12.20 3.18 -0.66
N ALA A 76 -11.76 2.04 -0.15
CA ALA A 76 -12.62 1.10 0.54
C ALA A 76 -13.27 1.72 1.79
N THR A 77 -12.51 2.47 2.59
CA THR A 77 -13.05 3.22 3.74
C THR A 77 -14.09 4.24 3.31
N ALA A 78 -13.82 4.97 2.24
CA ALA A 78 -14.75 5.97 1.72
C ALA A 78 -16.04 5.32 1.18
N GLU A 79 -15.93 4.17 0.50
CA GLU A 79 -17.06 3.39 0.00
C GLU A 79 -17.94 2.89 1.14
N GLU A 80 -17.36 2.24 2.16
CA GLU A 80 -18.06 1.78 3.38
C GLU A 80 -18.82 2.92 4.08
N LEU A 81 -18.24 4.12 4.09
CA LEU A 81 -18.81 5.30 4.75
C LEU A 81 -19.68 6.17 3.80
N HIS A 82 -19.89 5.71 2.57
CA HIS A 82 -20.65 6.45 1.54
C HIS A 82 -20.11 7.87 1.31
N VAL A 83 -18.78 8.02 1.28
CA VAL A 83 -18.08 9.26 0.94
C VAL A 83 -17.62 9.18 -0.51
N THR A 84 -18.05 10.10 -1.34
CA THR A 84 -17.75 10.11 -2.77
C THR A 84 -17.08 11.41 -3.20
N VAL A 85 -16.33 11.34 -4.30
CA VAL A 85 -15.69 12.46 -4.97
C VAL A 85 -16.08 12.44 -6.44
N SER A 86 -16.56 13.58 -6.95
CA SER A 86 -16.90 13.73 -8.35
C SER A 86 -15.69 14.11 -9.20
N LYS A 87 -15.76 13.80 -10.51
CA LYS A 87 -14.74 14.25 -11.47
C LYS A 87 -14.52 15.76 -11.43
N GLY A 88 -15.60 16.55 -11.32
CA GLY A 88 -15.51 18.01 -11.24
C GLY A 88 -14.76 18.53 -10.01
N GLU A 89 -14.80 17.81 -8.88
CA GLU A 89 -14.00 18.17 -7.70
C GLU A 89 -12.53 17.87 -7.95
N VAL A 90 -12.20 16.74 -8.60
CA VAL A 90 -10.82 16.38 -8.99
C VAL A 90 -10.26 17.42 -9.95
N ASP A 91 -11.00 17.77 -11.01
CA ASP A 91 -10.57 18.75 -12.01
C ASP A 91 -10.33 20.13 -11.38
N ARG A 92 -11.19 20.55 -10.44
CA ARG A 92 -11.04 21.82 -9.71
C ARG A 92 -9.79 21.83 -8.85
N LEU A 93 -9.55 20.77 -8.06
CA LEU A 93 -8.37 20.70 -7.20
C LEU A 93 -7.10 20.61 -8.03
N ARG A 94 -7.09 19.87 -9.13
CA ARG A 94 -5.98 19.85 -10.10
C ARG A 94 -5.68 21.25 -10.63
N GLY A 95 -6.72 21.97 -11.06
CA GLY A 95 -6.59 23.36 -11.55
C GLY A 95 -5.98 24.29 -10.50
N GLN A 96 -6.35 24.14 -9.23
CA GLN A 96 -5.74 24.91 -8.14
C GLN A 96 -4.24 24.61 -7.95
N PHE A 97 -3.83 23.34 -7.99
CA PHE A 97 -2.41 22.97 -7.95
C PHE A 97 -1.64 23.54 -9.15
N GLN A 98 -2.22 23.46 -10.34
CA GLN A 98 -1.59 24.01 -11.54
C GLN A 98 -1.48 25.53 -11.51
N GLN A 99 -2.44 26.24 -10.92
CA GLN A 99 -2.37 27.68 -10.74
C GLN A 99 -1.30 28.10 -9.72
N GLN A 100 -1.10 27.32 -8.66
CA GLN A 100 -0.13 27.62 -7.60
C GLN A 100 1.31 27.27 -7.98
N ALA A 101 1.52 26.12 -8.59
CA ALA A 101 2.85 25.56 -8.83
C ALA A 101 3.19 25.40 -10.34
N GLY A 102 2.24 25.69 -11.21
CA GLY A 102 2.34 25.38 -12.64
C GLY A 102 2.18 23.89 -12.95
N PRO A 103 2.00 23.51 -14.24
CA PRO A 103 1.86 22.11 -14.66
C PRO A 103 3.07 21.26 -14.28
N GLU A 104 4.27 21.79 -14.46
CA GLU A 104 5.53 21.11 -14.10
C GLU A 104 5.72 21.00 -12.56
N GLY A 105 5.20 21.97 -11.80
CA GLY A 105 5.23 21.93 -10.34
C GLY A 105 4.42 20.76 -9.79
N LEU A 106 3.21 20.55 -10.30
CA LEU A 106 2.38 19.40 -9.93
C LEU A 106 3.07 18.07 -10.29
N LYS A 107 3.63 17.95 -11.49
CA LYS A 107 4.36 16.74 -11.90
C LYS A 107 5.56 16.47 -10.99
N ARG A 108 6.33 17.52 -10.65
CA ARG A 108 7.50 17.40 -9.76
C ARG A 108 7.09 16.93 -8.36
N GLU A 109 6.00 17.45 -7.81
CA GLU A 109 5.46 17.02 -6.50
C GLU A 109 5.03 15.55 -6.52
N LEU A 110 4.31 15.13 -7.56
CA LEU A 110 3.91 13.74 -7.75
C LEU A 110 5.14 12.83 -7.88
N ALA A 111 6.10 13.17 -8.71
CA ALA A 111 7.34 12.41 -8.89
C ALA A 111 8.14 12.33 -7.58
N ALA A 112 8.23 13.43 -6.81
CA ALA A 112 8.86 13.44 -5.49
C ALA A 112 8.19 12.46 -4.51
N SER A 113 6.86 12.30 -4.62
CA SER A 113 6.06 11.37 -3.83
C SER A 113 5.95 9.95 -4.43
N PHE A 114 6.76 9.63 -5.43
CA PHE A 114 6.74 8.34 -6.14
C PHE A 114 5.39 8.01 -6.79
N VAL A 115 4.73 9.01 -7.34
CA VAL A 115 3.50 8.88 -8.10
C VAL A 115 3.75 9.30 -9.54
N PRO A 116 3.54 8.42 -10.54
CA PRO A 116 3.59 8.82 -11.94
C PRO A 116 2.55 9.89 -12.26
N ALA A 117 2.88 10.86 -13.11
CA ALA A 117 1.97 11.92 -13.50
C ALA A 117 0.64 11.40 -14.09
N ALA A 118 0.67 10.23 -14.73
CA ALA A 118 -0.53 9.54 -15.22
C ALA A 118 -1.51 9.16 -14.10
N GLN A 119 -1.07 9.06 -12.85
CA GLN A 119 -1.87 8.74 -11.68
C GLN A 119 -2.34 9.97 -10.89
N ALA A 120 -2.11 11.18 -11.41
CA ALA A 120 -2.46 12.44 -10.74
C ALA A 120 -3.91 12.46 -10.24
N ASP A 121 -4.87 12.06 -11.09
CA ASP A 121 -6.30 12.09 -10.75
C ASP A 121 -6.64 11.14 -9.61
N ARG A 122 -5.98 9.98 -9.57
CA ARG A 122 -6.15 9.02 -8.49
C ARG A 122 -5.74 9.63 -7.15
N ILE A 123 -4.56 10.23 -7.09
CA ILE A 123 -4.04 10.84 -5.86
C ILE A 123 -4.84 12.07 -5.43
N ILE A 124 -5.26 12.90 -6.38
CA ILE A 124 -6.14 14.05 -6.11
C ILE A 124 -7.49 13.57 -5.55
N ALA A 125 -8.06 12.50 -6.12
CA ALA A 125 -9.30 11.92 -5.61
C ALA A 125 -9.11 11.36 -4.19
N ASP A 126 -8.01 10.64 -3.92
CA ASP A 126 -7.71 10.09 -2.59
C ASP A 126 -7.52 11.21 -1.55
N THR A 127 -6.85 12.30 -1.93
CA THR A 127 -6.71 13.52 -1.11
C THR A 127 -8.09 14.13 -0.76
N LEU A 128 -8.96 14.26 -1.75
CA LEU A 128 -10.32 14.77 -1.53
C LEU A 128 -11.16 13.83 -0.66
N LEU A 129 -11.02 12.51 -0.82
CA LEU A 129 -11.67 11.53 0.05
C LEU A 129 -11.21 11.68 1.50
N LEU A 130 -9.90 11.78 1.75
CA LEU A 130 -9.35 12.02 3.09
C LEU A 130 -9.84 13.34 3.69
N GLN A 131 -9.89 14.42 2.91
CA GLN A 131 -10.44 15.70 3.37
C GLN A 131 -11.92 15.58 3.78
N LYS A 132 -12.74 14.89 2.97
CA LYS A 132 -14.15 14.66 3.29
C LYS A 132 -14.35 13.74 4.49
N LEU A 133 -13.51 12.68 4.62
CA LEU A 133 -13.47 11.82 5.80
C LEU A 133 -13.10 12.60 7.05
N ASN A 134 -12.03 13.41 7.00
CA ASN A 134 -11.64 14.28 8.11
C ASN A 134 -12.78 15.23 8.50
N LYS A 135 -13.40 15.90 7.53
CA LYS A 135 -14.52 16.82 7.78
C LYS A 135 -15.72 16.13 8.44
N ARG A 136 -16.05 14.92 8.01
CA ARG A 136 -17.27 14.22 8.46
C ARG A 136 -17.05 13.41 9.75
N TYR A 137 -15.87 12.83 9.94
CA TYR A 137 -15.60 11.87 11.01
C TYR A 137 -14.46 12.27 11.94
N GLY A 138 -13.64 13.26 11.57
CA GLY A 138 -12.42 13.64 12.31
C GLY A 138 -12.67 14.35 13.64
N GLY A 139 -13.92 14.78 13.92
CA GLY A 139 -14.24 15.45 15.18
C GLY A 139 -13.52 16.79 15.37
N ALA A 140 -13.24 17.15 16.61
CA ALA A 140 -12.58 18.42 16.96
C ALA A 140 -11.14 18.53 16.40
N GLU A 141 -10.48 17.41 16.16
CA GLU A 141 -9.09 17.36 15.67
C GLU A 141 -8.98 17.46 14.13
N ALA A 142 -10.13 17.43 13.43
CA ALA A 142 -10.17 17.47 11.97
C ALA A 142 -9.49 18.72 11.38
N ALA A 143 -9.72 19.88 11.99
CA ALA A 143 -9.17 21.16 11.51
C ALA A 143 -7.65 21.20 11.65
N LEU A 144 -7.10 20.77 12.79
CA LEU A 144 -5.67 20.69 13.02
C LEU A 144 -5.00 19.68 12.07
N ALA A 145 -5.58 18.49 11.95
CA ALA A 145 -5.08 17.46 11.03
C ALA A 145 -5.04 17.99 9.59
N GLN A 146 -6.07 18.69 9.16
CA GLN A 146 -6.14 19.24 7.81
C GLN A 146 -5.11 20.35 7.56
N GLN A 147 -4.86 21.23 8.54
CA GLN A 147 -3.82 22.26 8.45
C GLN A 147 -2.41 21.67 8.34
N GLN A 148 -2.17 20.53 8.98
CA GLN A 148 -0.90 19.80 8.95
C GLN A 148 -0.78 18.86 7.75
N GLY A 149 -1.75 18.83 6.83
CA GLY A 149 -1.79 17.88 5.71
C GLY A 149 -1.98 16.42 6.15
N GLY A 150 -2.43 16.21 7.39
CA GLY A 150 -2.55 14.91 8.02
C GLY A 150 -3.98 14.36 8.08
N VAL A 151 -4.10 13.21 8.74
CA VAL A 151 -5.35 12.49 8.97
C VAL A 151 -5.68 12.54 10.45
N ALA A 152 -6.92 12.94 10.79
CA ALA A 152 -7.38 12.99 12.18
C ALA A 152 -7.31 11.59 12.81
N PRO A 153 -6.99 11.45 14.11
CA PRO A 153 -6.83 10.16 14.79
C PRO A 153 -8.03 9.22 14.60
N LYS A 154 -9.23 9.76 14.67
CA LYS A 154 -10.46 8.97 14.45
C LYS A 154 -10.57 8.45 13.02
N VAL A 155 -10.18 9.24 12.02
CA VAL A 155 -10.16 8.81 10.62
C VAL A 155 -9.04 7.79 10.39
N ARG A 156 -7.87 7.99 11.00
CA ARG A 156 -6.79 7.00 10.98
C ARG A 156 -7.28 5.65 11.52
N SER A 157 -7.99 5.63 12.65
CA SER A 157 -8.56 4.39 13.20
C SER A 157 -9.56 3.72 12.25
N LEU A 158 -10.37 4.49 11.51
CA LEU A 158 -11.27 3.93 10.49
C LEU A 158 -10.49 3.30 9.33
N LEU A 159 -9.45 3.96 8.84
CA LEU A 159 -8.56 3.41 7.81
C LEU A 159 -7.88 2.12 8.27
N GLN A 160 -7.36 2.09 9.51
CA GLN A 160 -6.73 0.90 10.10
C GLN A 160 -7.71 -0.28 10.21
N GLN A 161 -8.95 -0.03 10.65
CA GLN A 161 -9.98 -1.05 10.72
C GLN A 161 -10.34 -1.59 9.33
N THR A 162 -10.46 -0.73 8.34
CA THR A 162 -10.71 -1.15 6.96
C THR A 162 -9.52 -1.95 6.41
N ALA A 163 -8.28 -1.51 6.66
CA ALA A 163 -7.07 -2.22 6.24
C ALA A 163 -7.01 -3.65 6.81
N GLN A 164 -7.36 -3.82 8.09
CA GLN A 164 -7.44 -5.15 8.73
C GLN A 164 -8.51 -6.05 8.10
N ARG A 165 -9.66 -5.49 7.69
CA ARG A 165 -10.74 -6.26 7.04
C ARG A 165 -10.45 -6.59 5.58
N LEU A 166 -9.66 -5.78 4.90
CA LEU A 166 -9.34 -5.99 3.48
C LEU A 166 -8.43 -7.18 3.23
N ASP A 167 -7.80 -7.74 4.28
CA ASP A 167 -6.89 -8.88 4.15
C ASP A 167 -5.84 -8.63 3.05
N ILE A 168 -4.91 -7.73 3.34
CA ILE A 168 -3.90 -7.30 2.37
C ILE A 168 -2.72 -8.26 2.41
N GLU A 169 -2.60 -9.09 1.39
CA GLU A 169 -1.47 -10.01 1.19
C GLU A 169 -0.45 -9.38 0.23
N VAL A 170 0.78 -9.19 0.67
CA VAL A 170 1.89 -8.68 -0.15
C VAL A 170 2.83 -9.83 -0.48
N SER A 171 3.32 -9.88 -1.72
CA SER A 171 4.37 -10.83 -2.09
C SER A 171 5.61 -10.61 -1.20
N PRO A 172 6.17 -11.67 -0.56
CA PRO A 172 7.24 -11.55 0.45
C PRO A 172 8.47 -10.75 -0.01
N ARG A 173 8.75 -10.73 -1.32
CA ARG A 173 9.85 -9.94 -1.89
C ARG A 173 9.70 -8.43 -1.75
N TYR A 174 8.50 -7.93 -1.46
CA TYR A 174 8.21 -6.50 -1.30
C TYR A 174 8.01 -6.10 0.16
N GLY A 175 7.95 -7.06 1.08
CA GLY A 175 7.69 -6.84 2.48
C GLY A 175 6.29 -7.25 2.91
N GLU A 176 5.77 -6.61 3.95
CA GLU A 176 4.46 -6.86 4.55
C GLU A 176 3.73 -5.52 4.71
N PHE A 177 2.40 -5.52 4.58
CA PHE A 177 1.61 -4.32 4.83
C PHE A 177 1.15 -4.29 6.29
N ASP A 178 1.70 -3.35 7.06
CA ASP A 178 1.25 -3.12 8.44
C ASP A 178 -0.03 -2.27 8.44
N ALA A 179 -1.15 -2.91 8.78
CA ALA A 179 -2.44 -2.24 8.86
C ALA A 179 -2.53 -1.20 9.99
N ARG A 180 -1.65 -1.23 10.99
CA ARG A 180 -1.61 -0.24 12.09
C ARG A 180 -0.88 1.03 11.65
N GLU A 181 0.23 0.86 10.93
CA GLU A 181 0.98 1.98 10.39
C GLU A 181 0.43 2.47 9.04
N LEU A 182 -0.45 1.69 8.39
CA LEU A 182 -0.96 1.92 7.04
C LEU A 182 0.18 2.05 6.03
N SER A 183 1.21 1.23 6.19
CA SER A 183 2.43 1.30 5.41
C SER A 183 3.03 -0.07 5.13
N LEU A 184 3.80 -0.13 4.04
CA LEU A 184 4.61 -1.29 3.71
C LEU A 184 5.86 -1.28 4.58
N VAL A 185 6.10 -2.37 5.31
CA VAL A 185 7.29 -2.60 6.14
C VAL A 185 8.11 -3.75 5.57
N ASP A 186 9.39 -3.80 5.93
CA ASP A 186 10.23 -4.94 5.56
C ASP A 186 9.70 -6.20 6.25
N ALA A 187 9.69 -7.33 5.52
CA ALA A 187 9.33 -8.60 6.12
C ALA A 187 10.32 -8.93 7.25
N VAL A 188 9.80 -9.30 8.41
CA VAL A 188 10.65 -9.76 9.52
C VAL A 188 11.18 -11.15 9.14
N GLU A 189 12.48 -11.23 8.86
CA GLU A 189 13.15 -12.50 8.60
C GLU A 189 13.42 -13.23 9.93
N ASP A 190 12.41 -13.96 10.40
CA ASP A 190 12.44 -14.67 11.71
C ASP A 190 13.51 -15.79 11.78
N TYR A 191 14.10 -16.17 10.63
CA TYR A 191 15.12 -17.21 10.55
C TYR A 191 16.55 -16.72 10.83
N LEU A 192 16.76 -15.42 11.08
CA LEU A 192 18.06 -14.86 11.44
C LEU A 192 18.28 -14.68 12.94
N THR A 193 17.32 -15.05 13.79
CA THR A 193 17.59 -15.18 15.22
C THR A 193 18.44 -16.43 15.43
N PRO A 194 19.73 -16.33 15.80
CA PRO A 194 20.49 -17.51 16.18
C PRO A 194 19.76 -18.15 17.36
N ASP A 195 19.39 -19.41 17.20
CA ASP A 195 18.85 -20.22 18.28
C ASP A 195 19.88 -20.18 19.43
N GLN A 196 19.61 -19.40 20.48
CA GLN A 196 20.38 -19.40 21.72
C GLN A 196 20.08 -20.66 22.53
N GLY A 197 19.85 -21.78 21.84
CA GLY A 197 19.72 -23.12 22.37
C GLY A 197 21.06 -23.66 22.80
N GLY A 198 21.39 -23.45 24.03
CA GLY A 198 22.08 -24.43 24.90
C GLY A 198 23.43 -24.94 24.47
N LEU A 199 24.51 -24.22 24.78
CA LEU A 199 25.77 -24.88 25.15
C LEU A 199 26.03 -24.67 26.65
N GLY A 200 25.16 -25.26 27.47
CA GLY A 200 25.47 -25.63 28.85
C GLY A 200 26.35 -26.86 28.88
N GLY A 201 27.56 -26.77 28.31
CA GLY A 201 28.59 -27.78 28.46
C GLY A 201 29.25 -27.63 29.82
N ALA A 202 28.87 -28.47 30.78
CA ALA A 202 29.56 -28.66 32.06
C ALA A 202 31.01 -29.04 31.78
N VAL A 203 31.95 -28.26 32.30
CA VAL A 203 33.36 -28.62 32.38
C VAL A 203 33.52 -29.54 33.60
N PRO A 204 33.96 -30.82 33.45
CA PRO A 204 34.32 -31.66 34.60
C PRO A 204 35.64 -31.16 35.17
N GLY A 205 35.67 -31.05 36.51
CA GLY A 205 36.82 -30.60 37.27
C GLY A 205 38.07 -31.46 37.03
N GLN A 206 39.21 -30.82 37.17
CA GLN A 206 40.49 -31.44 37.38
C GLN A 206 41.02 -31.16 38.79
N PRO A 207 41.86 -32.09 39.33
CA PRO A 207 42.21 -32.24 40.75
C PRO A 207 43.15 -31.16 41.27
#